data_9e57bc7cc7e49e0418827faa958a84a1
#
_entry.id   9e57bc7cc7e49e0418827faa958a84a1
#
_cell.length_a   1.000
_cell.length_b   1.000
_cell.length_c   1.000
_cell.angle_alpha   90.00
_cell.angle_beta   90.00
_cell.angle_gamma   90.00
#
_symmetry.space_group_name_H-M   'P 1'
#
loop_
_entity.id
_entity.type
_entity.pdbx_description
1 polymer ?
#
loop_
_entity_poly.entity_id
_entity_poly.type
_entity_poly.pdbx_seq_one_letter_code
_entity_poly.pdbx_strand_id
1 'polypeptide(L)'
;NIGYIHVNMESMVNNFVLYRDLFNVNIFTHPWYANCANALAYTIPLRSVGDGFGDGNANVYEVNRLRAEFAYILGQELNNPFAIHYAYELSGQSPAAPFAFKKTDFGTYRLQHQPQEVGEVSLANIPQSAVFPQTGIVVMNTDVLNAADNLFVSFRSSPFGVGSHGMAEQNSFNVSYKGKPIFYPTGYKVTTSDKH
;
A
#
# COMPACT_ATOMS: atom_id res chain seq x y z
N ASN A 1 -4.88 9.64 3.55
CA ASN A 1 -4.70 8.68 4.64
C ASN A 1 -4.58 7.27 4.09
N ILE A 2 -3.37 6.73 4.11
CA ILE A 2 -3.03 5.39 3.58
C ILE A 2 -3.80 4.28 4.31
N GLY A 3 -4.14 4.48 5.58
CA GLY A 3 -4.90 3.51 6.37
C GLY A 3 -6.30 3.20 5.85
N TYR A 4 -6.94 4.11 5.13
CA TYR A 4 -8.32 3.93 4.62
C TYR A 4 -8.40 3.62 3.13
N ILE A 5 -7.30 3.69 2.41
CA ILE A 5 -7.33 3.55 0.95
C ILE A 5 -7.97 2.22 0.50
N HIS A 6 -7.63 1.14 1.18
CA HIS A 6 -8.10 -0.21 0.84
C HIS A 6 -9.62 -0.40 1.09
N VAL A 7 -10.19 0.28 2.08
CA VAL A 7 -11.64 0.19 2.38
C VAL A 7 -12.46 0.79 1.24
N ASN A 8 -12.06 1.96 0.75
CA ASN A 8 -12.74 2.59 -0.38
C ASN A 8 -12.50 1.80 -1.67
N MET A 9 -11.32 1.20 -1.82
CA MET A 9 -10.94 0.50 -3.04
C MET A 9 -11.71 -0.80 -3.24
N GLU A 10 -12.19 -1.45 -2.19
CA GLU A 10 -13.03 -2.64 -2.34
C GLU A 10 -14.28 -2.35 -3.17
N SER A 11 -15.02 -1.32 -2.80
CA SER A 11 -16.22 -0.91 -3.56
C SER A 11 -15.87 -0.49 -4.98
N MET A 12 -14.76 0.23 -5.17
CA MET A 12 -14.31 0.68 -6.48
C MET A 12 -13.91 -0.50 -7.37
N VAL A 13 -13.13 -1.45 -6.86
CA VAL A 13 -12.70 -2.64 -7.62
C VAL A 13 -13.91 -3.44 -8.12
N ASN A 14 -14.89 -3.69 -7.25
CA ASN A 14 -16.10 -4.39 -7.65
C ASN A 14 -16.85 -3.66 -8.79
N ASN A 15 -16.91 -2.33 -8.74
CA ASN A 15 -17.50 -1.53 -9.81
C ASN A 15 -16.63 -1.55 -11.09
N PHE A 16 -15.31 -1.54 -11.01
CA PHE A 16 -14.42 -1.57 -12.19
C PHE A 16 -14.59 -2.85 -13.00
N VAL A 17 -14.77 -3.96 -12.31
CA VAL A 17 -15.10 -5.24 -12.96
C VAL A 17 -16.41 -5.13 -13.73
N LEU A 18 -17.44 -4.57 -13.12
CA LEU A 18 -18.73 -4.35 -13.79
C LEU A 18 -18.61 -3.38 -14.98
N TYR A 19 -17.84 -2.31 -14.86
CA TYR A 19 -17.59 -1.39 -15.98
C TYR A 19 -16.89 -2.08 -17.15
N ARG A 20 -15.91 -2.91 -16.86
CA ARG A 20 -15.21 -3.70 -17.89
C ARG A 20 -16.18 -4.63 -18.62
N ASP A 21 -17.03 -5.33 -17.87
CA ASP A 21 -17.94 -6.32 -18.43
C ASP A 21 -19.09 -5.69 -19.23
N LEU A 22 -19.65 -4.59 -18.73
CA LEU A 22 -20.80 -3.95 -19.35
C LEU A 22 -20.43 -2.98 -20.47
N PHE A 23 -19.29 -2.31 -20.36
CA PHE A 23 -18.92 -1.21 -21.24
C PHE A 23 -17.60 -1.43 -21.97
N ASN A 24 -16.91 -2.53 -21.73
CA ASN A 24 -15.58 -2.82 -22.25
C ASN A 24 -14.55 -1.72 -21.92
N VAL A 25 -14.66 -1.14 -20.71
CA VAL A 25 -13.76 -0.09 -20.20
C VAL A 25 -12.94 -0.64 -19.06
N ASN A 26 -11.64 -0.82 -19.28
CA ASN A 26 -10.72 -1.27 -18.23
C ASN A 26 -10.15 -0.07 -17.44
N ILE A 27 -10.75 0.23 -16.30
CA ILE A 27 -10.33 1.34 -15.42
C ILE A 27 -8.99 1.03 -14.74
N PHE A 28 -8.60 -0.23 -14.55
CA PHE A 28 -7.32 -0.59 -13.93
C PHE A 28 -6.11 -0.09 -14.74
N THR A 29 -6.27 0.15 -16.04
CA THR A 29 -5.18 0.69 -16.88
C THR A 29 -4.89 2.18 -16.64
N HIS A 30 -5.71 2.87 -15.86
CA HIS A 30 -5.46 4.27 -15.51
C HIS A 30 -4.17 4.40 -14.68
N PRO A 31 -3.25 5.33 -14.99
CA PRO A 31 -1.94 5.45 -14.34
C PRO A 31 -1.97 5.58 -12.81
N TRP A 32 -3.08 6.08 -12.26
CA TRP A 32 -3.27 6.18 -10.82
C TRP A 32 -3.16 4.81 -10.12
N TYR A 33 -3.72 3.75 -10.73
CA TYR A 33 -3.70 2.41 -10.13
C TYR A 33 -2.33 1.76 -10.17
N ALA A 34 -1.57 1.96 -11.25
CA ALA A 34 -0.19 1.53 -11.33
C ALA A 34 0.66 2.18 -10.22
N ASN A 35 0.49 3.50 -10.04
CA ASN A 35 1.16 4.23 -8.97
C ASN A 35 0.64 3.83 -7.58
N CYS A 36 -0.63 3.50 -7.43
CA CYS A 36 -1.21 3.05 -6.18
C CYS A 36 -0.60 1.73 -5.70
N ALA A 37 -0.40 0.75 -6.62
CA ALA A 37 0.24 -0.51 -6.30
C ALA A 37 1.65 -0.30 -5.72
N ASN A 38 2.45 0.54 -6.37
CA ASN A 38 3.78 0.89 -5.91
C ASN A 38 3.73 1.70 -4.60
N ALA A 39 2.82 2.69 -4.50
CA ALA A 39 2.67 3.50 -3.29
C ALA A 39 2.40 2.66 -2.05
N LEU A 40 1.54 1.65 -2.15
CA LEU A 40 1.27 0.73 -1.03
C LEU A 40 2.55 0.04 -0.55
N ALA A 41 3.31 -0.55 -1.46
CA ALA A 41 4.50 -1.32 -1.10
C ALA A 41 5.65 -0.45 -0.59
N TYR A 42 5.82 0.75 -1.16
CA TYR A 42 6.91 1.65 -0.77
C TYR A 42 6.59 2.48 0.47
N THR A 43 5.36 2.92 0.67
CA THR A 43 5.00 3.79 1.81
C THR A 43 4.58 3.01 3.06
N ILE A 44 4.24 1.74 2.89
CA ILE A 44 3.95 0.82 4.00
C ILE A 44 4.79 -0.46 3.81
N PRO A 45 6.10 -0.38 4.02
CA PRO A 45 7.00 -1.51 3.81
C PRO A 45 6.61 -2.72 4.67
N LEU A 46 6.90 -3.92 4.16
CA LEU A 46 6.65 -5.17 4.87
C LEU A 46 7.37 -5.19 6.22
N ARG A 47 6.67 -5.67 7.26
CA ARG A 47 7.20 -5.83 8.62
C ARG A 47 7.84 -4.56 9.20
N SER A 48 7.43 -3.40 8.72
CA SER A 48 7.91 -2.10 9.12
C SER A 48 6.76 -1.16 9.45
N VAL A 49 7.06 -0.11 10.18
CA VAL A 49 6.16 1.04 10.27
C VAL A 49 6.04 1.70 8.89
N GLY A 50 4.88 2.26 8.61
CA GLY A 50 4.62 2.99 7.37
C GLY A 50 5.24 4.40 7.35
N ASP A 51 4.89 5.19 6.37
CA ASP A 51 5.40 6.55 6.19
C ASP A 51 4.94 7.57 7.26
N GLY A 52 3.94 7.22 8.04
CA GLY A 52 3.49 8.02 9.19
C GLY A 52 2.80 9.33 8.86
N PHE A 53 2.64 9.70 7.60
CA PHE A 53 1.99 10.94 7.21
C PHE A 53 0.47 10.86 7.31
N GLY A 54 -0.14 11.94 7.82
CA GLY A 54 -1.56 12.00 8.11
C GLY A 54 -1.88 11.48 9.52
N ASP A 55 -3.14 11.32 9.81
CA ASP A 55 -3.66 10.86 11.10
C ASP A 55 -3.81 9.34 11.20
N GLY A 56 -3.16 8.60 10.34
CA GLY A 56 -3.15 7.15 10.38
C GLY A 56 -2.30 6.59 11.52
N ASN A 57 -2.67 5.42 12.04
CA ASN A 57 -1.88 4.71 13.05
C ASN A 57 -0.77 3.89 12.38
N ALA A 58 0.15 4.57 11.71
CA ALA A 58 1.20 3.94 10.92
C ALA A 58 2.51 3.68 11.72
N ASN A 59 2.54 4.02 13.00
CA ASN A 59 3.67 3.81 13.91
C ASN A 59 3.80 2.37 14.43
N VAL A 60 2.86 1.50 14.08
CA VAL A 60 2.90 0.06 14.33
C VAL A 60 2.70 -0.70 13.03
N TYR A 61 3.43 -1.79 12.89
CA TYR A 61 3.17 -2.71 11.79
C TYR A 61 1.88 -3.50 12.04
N GLU A 62 0.97 -3.44 11.10
CA GLU A 62 -0.26 -4.20 11.14
C GLU A 62 -0.41 -5.06 9.88
N VAL A 63 -0.70 -6.33 10.09
CA VAL A 63 -1.17 -7.22 9.02
C VAL A 63 -2.57 -6.78 8.62
N ASN A 64 -2.70 -6.23 7.44
CA ASN A 64 -4.00 -5.82 6.91
C ASN A 64 -4.38 -6.67 5.71
N ARG A 65 -5.34 -7.57 5.93
CA ARG A 65 -5.79 -8.54 4.94
C ARG A 65 -6.37 -7.86 3.69
N LEU A 66 -7.22 -6.88 3.90
CA LEU A 66 -7.87 -6.16 2.81
C LEU A 66 -6.85 -5.41 1.94
N ARG A 67 -5.80 -4.86 2.56
CA ARG A 67 -4.67 -4.24 1.85
C ARG A 67 -3.91 -5.27 1.02
N ALA A 68 -3.67 -6.45 1.56
CA ALA A 68 -3.00 -7.53 0.84
C ALA A 68 -3.83 -7.97 -0.38
N GLU A 69 -5.12 -8.15 -0.21
CA GLU A 69 -6.04 -8.52 -1.28
C GLU A 69 -6.11 -7.43 -2.37
N PHE A 70 -6.17 -6.18 -1.98
CA PHE A 70 -6.13 -5.06 -2.94
C PHE A 70 -4.80 -4.99 -3.70
N ALA A 71 -3.67 -5.17 -3.00
CA ALA A 71 -2.36 -5.22 -3.65
C ALA A 71 -2.24 -6.40 -4.62
N TYR A 72 -2.78 -7.57 -4.27
CA TYR A 72 -2.84 -8.72 -5.15
C TYR A 72 -3.63 -8.42 -6.43
N ILE A 73 -4.82 -7.83 -6.30
CA ILE A 73 -5.65 -7.45 -7.45
C ILE A 73 -4.90 -6.50 -8.38
N LEU A 74 -4.33 -5.43 -7.83
CA LEU A 74 -3.54 -4.49 -8.64
C LEU A 74 -2.32 -5.17 -9.27
N GLY A 75 -1.68 -6.08 -8.55
CA GLY A 75 -0.57 -6.88 -9.06
C GLY A 75 -0.96 -7.73 -10.27
N GLN A 76 -2.11 -8.38 -10.22
CA GLN A 76 -2.64 -9.19 -11.31
C GLN A 76 -3.06 -8.33 -12.52
N GLU A 77 -3.87 -7.31 -12.27
CA GLU A 77 -4.41 -6.45 -13.34
C GLU A 77 -3.34 -5.64 -14.08
N LEU A 78 -2.24 -5.34 -13.41
CA LEU A 78 -1.15 -4.48 -13.93
C LEU A 78 0.13 -5.25 -14.25
N ASN A 79 0.14 -6.57 -14.08
CA ASN A 79 1.34 -7.39 -14.20
C ASN A 79 2.51 -6.84 -13.35
N ASN A 80 2.21 -6.45 -12.11
CA ASN A 80 3.19 -5.89 -11.18
C ASN A 80 3.69 -6.94 -10.18
N PRO A 81 4.85 -7.56 -10.41
CA PRO A 81 5.37 -8.62 -9.56
C PRO A 81 5.68 -8.16 -8.13
N PHE A 82 6.06 -6.90 -7.95
CA PHE A 82 6.32 -6.35 -6.62
C PHE A 82 5.04 -6.24 -5.77
N ALA A 83 3.92 -5.82 -6.37
CA ALA A 83 2.64 -5.78 -5.69
C ALA A 83 2.13 -7.19 -5.33
N ILE A 84 2.35 -8.17 -6.20
CA ILE A 84 2.02 -9.56 -5.94
C ILE A 84 2.84 -10.11 -4.76
N HIS A 85 4.16 -9.93 -4.79
CA HIS A 85 5.04 -10.31 -3.69
C HIS A 85 4.61 -9.65 -2.37
N TYR A 86 4.37 -8.35 -2.40
CA TYR A 86 3.89 -7.60 -1.24
C TYR A 86 2.60 -8.18 -0.67
N ALA A 87 1.66 -8.58 -1.53
CA ALA A 87 0.38 -9.18 -1.12
C ALA A 87 0.57 -10.52 -0.39
N TYR A 88 1.38 -11.41 -0.96
CA TYR A 88 1.67 -12.71 -0.34
C TYR A 88 2.37 -12.56 1.01
N GLU A 89 3.41 -11.76 1.08
CA GLU A 89 4.15 -11.50 2.31
C GLU A 89 3.28 -10.84 3.39
N LEU A 90 2.49 -9.82 3.01
CA LEU A 90 1.60 -9.13 3.95
C LEU A 90 0.49 -10.03 4.48
N SER A 91 -0.02 -10.96 3.66
CA SER A 91 -1.06 -11.90 4.06
C SER A 91 -0.53 -13.15 4.78
N GLY A 92 0.78 -13.39 4.73
CA GLY A 92 1.41 -14.60 5.25
C GLY A 92 1.07 -15.86 4.46
N GLN A 93 0.67 -15.72 3.20
CA GLN A 93 0.37 -16.82 2.30
C GLN A 93 1.61 -17.27 1.51
N SER A 94 1.62 -18.52 1.07
CA SER A 94 2.69 -19.05 0.23
C SER A 94 2.43 -18.75 -1.25
N PRO A 95 3.38 -18.19 -2.01
CA PRO A 95 3.23 -17.99 -3.45
C PRO A 95 3.19 -19.31 -4.26
N ALA A 96 3.52 -20.43 -3.62
CA ALA A 96 3.39 -21.76 -4.23
C ALA A 96 1.94 -22.28 -4.23
N ALA A 97 1.00 -21.49 -3.75
CA ALA A 97 -0.43 -21.79 -3.79
C ALA A 97 -1.20 -20.57 -4.33
N PRO A 98 -2.38 -20.78 -4.94
CA PRO A 98 -3.23 -19.69 -5.36
C PRO A 98 -3.57 -18.75 -4.19
N PHE A 99 -3.58 -17.44 -4.44
CA PHE A 99 -3.89 -16.46 -3.41
C PHE A 99 -5.31 -16.63 -2.88
N ALA A 100 -5.46 -16.84 -1.58
CA ALA A 100 -6.75 -17.04 -0.96
C ALA A 100 -7.34 -15.72 -0.46
N PHE A 101 -8.42 -15.27 -1.07
CA PHE A 101 -9.21 -14.13 -0.59
C PHE A 101 -10.06 -14.49 0.63
N LYS A 102 -10.36 -13.52 1.46
CA LYS A 102 -11.39 -13.66 2.49
C LYS A 102 -12.77 -13.73 1.83
N LYS A 103 -13.64 -14.56 2.37
CA LYS A 103 -14.94 -14.86 1.73
C LYS A 103 -15.85 -13.65 1.46
N THR A 104 -15.67 -12.57 2.18
CA THR A 104 -16.53 -11.37 2.09
C THR A 104 -15.94 -10.26 1.23
N ASP A 105 -14.63 -10.26 1.02
CA ASP A 105 -13.92 -9.13 0.43
C ASP A 105 -13.81 -9.31 -1.09
N PHE A 106 -13.88 -8.21 -1.84
CA PHE A 106 -13.78 -8.17 -3.32
C PHE A 106 -14.66 -9.19 -4.05
N GLY A 107 -15.92 -9.34 -3.62
CA GLY A 107 -16.82 -10.41 -4.05
C GLY A 107 -16.97 -10.53 -5.57
N THR A 108 -17.24 -9.43 -6.27
CA THR A 108 -17.41 -9.43 -7.74
C THR A 108 -16.11 -9.82 -8.43
N TYR A 109 -14.99 -9.26 -8.00
CA TYR A 109 -13.67 -9.60 -8.56
C TYR A 109 -13.37 -11.09 -8.41
N ARG A 110 -13.57 -11.66 -7.21
CA ARG A 110 -13.31 -13.08 -6.92
C ARG A 110 -14.15 -14.04 -7.74
N LEU A 111 -15.41 -13.68 -8.01
CA LEU A 111 -16.30 -14.54 -8.80
C LEU A 111 -15.83 -14.66 -10.24
N GLN A 112 -15.22 -13.63 -10.77
CA GLN A 112 -14.78 -13.57 -12.16
C GLN A 112 -13.30 -13.98 -12.35
N HIS A 113 -12.49 -13.79 -11.33
CA HIS A 113 -11.05 -14.02 -11.38
C HIS A 113 -10.65 -15.07 -10.36
N GLN A 114 -10.47 -16.29 -10.82
CA GLN A 114 -9.90 -17.35 -9.99
C GLN A 114 -8.40 -17.10 -9.84
N PRO A 115 -7.89 -16.96 -8.60
CA PRO A 115 -6.46 -16.81 -8.37
C PRO A 115 -5.70 -18.00 -8.95
N GLN A 116 -4.62 -17.69 -9.65
CA GLN A 116 -3.71 -18.67 -10.21
C GLN A 116 -2.44 -18.77 -9.37
N GLU A 117 -1.76 -19.89 -9.43
CA GLU A 117 -0.40 -19.95 -8.91
C GLU A 117 0.47 -18.93 -9.66
N VAL A 118 1.22 -18.13 -8.90
CA VAL A 118 2.00 -17.02 -9.46
C VAL A 118 3.40 -17.52 -9.69
N GLY A 119 3.81 -18.61 -9.81
CA GLY A 119 5.17 -19.04 -10.07
C GLY A 119 6.25 -18.21 -9.36
N GLU A 120 7.48 -18.40 -9.74
CA GLU A 120 8.59 -17.64 -9.19
C GLU A 120 8.57 -16.20 -9.75
N VAL A 121 8.34 -15.22 -8.85
CA VAL A 121 8.31 -13.80 -9.19
C VAL A 121 9.73 -13.25 -9.10
N SER A 122 10.29 -12.82 -10.22
CA SER A 122 11.59 -12.15 -10.21
C SER A 122 11.46 -10.73 -9.65
N LEU A 123 12.09 -10.51 -8.51
CA LEU A 123 12.21 -9.21 -7.85
C LEU A 123 13.59 -8.58 -8.05
N ALA A 124 14.37 -9.11 -8.99
CA ALA A 124 15.66 -8.55 -9.35
C ALA A 124 15.49 -7.11 -9.84
N ASN A 125 16.32 -6.22 -9.35
CA ASN A 125 16.35 -4.79 -9.73
C ASN A 125 15.11 -3.98 -9.30
N ILE A 126 14.40 -4.35 -8.25
CA ILE A 126 13.39 -3.48 -7.65
C ILE A 126 14.06 -2.18 -7.17
N PRO A 127 13.60 -1.01 -7.62
CA PRO A 127 14.16 0.26 -7.16
C PRO A 127 14.07 0.40 -5.63
N GLN A 128 15.13 0.88 -5.01
CA GLN A 128 15.15 1.08 -3.56
C GLN A 128 14.52 2.42 -3.15
N SER A 129 14.12 3.25 -4.10
CA SER A 129 13.45 4.51 -3.86
C SER A 129 12.30 4.73 -4.82
N ALA A 130 11.32 5.51 -4.39
CA ALA A 130 10.20 5.92 -5.23
C ALA A 130 9.81 7.37 -4.95
N VAL A 131 9.32 8.04 -5.98
CA VAL A 131 8.81 9.41 -5.91
C VAL A 131 7.36 9.42 -6.38
N PHE A 132 6.50 10.03 -5.59
CA PHE A 132 5.08 10.21 -5.89
C PHE A 132 4.78 11.71 -5.98
N PRO A 133 5.07 12.36 -7.12
CA PRO A 133 5.10 13.81 -7.21
C PRO A 133 3.74 14.46 -6.97
N GLN A 134 2.62 13.81 -7.33
CA GLN A 134 1.27 14.34 -7.10
C GLN A 134 0.89 14.38 -5.62
N THR A 135 1.46 13.50 -4.81
CA THR A 135 1.26 13.50 -3.36
C THR A 135 2.41 14.19 -2.61
N GLY A 136 3.47 14.55 -3.32
CA GLY A 136 4.66 15.14 -2.74
C GLY A 136 5.40 14.21 -1.78
N ILE A 137 5.36 12.89 -2.02
CA ILE A 137 6.01 11.89 -1.17
C ILE A 137 7.21 11.31 -1.90
N VAL A 138 8.32 11.23 -1.19
CA VAL A 138 9.53 10.51 -1.59
C VAL A 138 9.82 9.47 -0.54
N VAL A 139 10.17 8.27 -0.97
CA VAL A 139 10.59 7.18 -0.08
C VAL A 139 11.92 6.60 -0.54
N MET A 140 12.76 6.26 0.41
CA MET A 140 14.08 5.66 0.19
C MET A 140 14.26 4.48 1.15
N ASN A 141 14.78 3.39 0.64
CA ASN A 141 15.07 2.18 1.40
C ASN A 141 16.52 1.76 1.12
N THR A 142 17.15 1.12 2.07
CA THR A 142 18.39 0.38 1.81
C THR A 142 18.11 -1.03 1.27
N ASP A 143 17.01 -1.63 1.71
CA ASP A 143 16.50 -2.91 1.21
C ASP A 143 14.98 -3.00 1.42
N VAL A 144 14.21 -2.65 0.39
CA VAL A 144 12.74 -2.62 0.45
C VAL A 144 12.12 -4.01 0.66
N LEU A 145 12.85 -5.07 0.35
CA LEU A 145 12.39 -6.45 0.48
C LEU A 145 12.71 -7.07 1.84
N ASN A 146 13.64 -6.49 2.61
CA ASN A 146 14.12 -7.06 3.86
C ASN A 146 14.06 -6.06 5.02
N ALA A 147 12.95 -6.04 5.73
CA ALA A 147 12.77 -5.14 6.88
C ALA A 147 13.82 -5.29 7.99
N ALA A 148 14.47 -6.47 8.11
CA ALA A 148 15.46 -6.73 9.16
C ALA A 148 16.75 -5.91 9.00
N ASP A 149 17.05 -5.45 7.78
CA ASP A 149 18.22 -4.64 7.47
C ASP A 149 17.86 -3.32 6.76
N ASN A 150 16.58 -3.01 6.63
CA ASN A 150 16.12 -1.81 5.95
C ASN A 150 16.23 -0.57 6.82
N LEU A 151 16.91 0.44 6.30
CA LEU A 151 16.75 1.84 6.70
C LEU A 151 15.72 2.45 5.73
N PHE A 152 14.59 2.84 6.28
CA PHE A 152 13.50 3.48 5.54
C PHE A 152 13.45 4.96 5.90
N VAL A 153 13.43 5.80 4.88
CA VAL A 153 13.24 7.24 5.01
C VAL A 153 12.09 7.65 4.10
N SER A 154 11.12 8.36 4.64
CA SER A 154 10.09 9.02 3.85
C SER A 154 10.11 10.52 4.10
N PHE A 155 9.89 11.29 3.04
CA PHE A 155 9.79 12.73 3.07
C PHE A 155 8.51 13.18 2.39
N ARG A 156 7.85 14.18 2.96
CA ARG A 156 6.65 14.77 2.38
C ARG A 156 6.81 16.27 2.17
N SER A 157 6.54 16.70 0.96
CA SER A 157 6.38 18.11 0.58
C SER A 157 5.28 18.20 -0.47
N SER A 158 4.03 18.13 -0.03
CA SER A 158 2.88 18.22 -0.93
C SER A 158 2.50 19.68 -1.19
N PRO A 159 1.96 20.01 -2.37
CA PRO A 159 1.63 21.39 -2.71
C PRO A 159 0.47 21.96 -1.89
N PHE A 160 -0.33 21.11 -1.23
CA PHE A 160 -1.52 21.55 -0.49
C PHE A 160 -1.63 20.87 0.87
N GLY A 161 -2.05 21.62 1.88
CA GLY A 161 -2.69 21.09 3.04
C GLY A 161 -4.05 20.50 2.66
N VAL A 162 -4.41 19.38 3.23
CA VAL A 162 -5.74 18.78 3.03
C VAL A 162 -6.63 19.14 4.22
N GLY A 163 -7.93 19.15 3.98
CA GLY A 163 -8.93 19.28 5.01
C GLY A 163 -8.91 18.12 6.02
N SER A 164 -10.05 17.62 6.41
CA SER A 164 -10.17 16.50 7.37
C SER A 164 -9.08 15.42 7.20
N HIS A 165 -8.50 14.96 8.29
CA HIS A 165 -7.42 13.98 8.36
C HIS A 165 -6.06 14.43 7.79
N GLY A 166 -5.93 15.72 7.44
CA GLY A 166 -4.66 16.31 7.04
C GLY A 166 -3.95 16.95 8.22
N MET A 167 -2.68 16.68 8.37
CA MET A 167 -1.80 17.34 9.33
C MET A 167 -0.85 18.29 8.61
N ALA A 168 -0.31 19.27 9.33
CA ALA A 168 0.65 20.24 8.80
C ALA A 168 2.05 19.61 8.65
N GLU A 169 2.16 18.60 7.78
CA GLU A 169 3.35 17.77 7.62
C GLU A 169 4.22 18.17 6.41
N GLN A 170 4.10 19.41 5.98
CA GLN A 170 4.92 19.93 4.87
C GLN A 170 6.38 20.01 5.29
N ASN A 171 7.26 19.53 4.40
CA ASN A 171 8.71 19.43 4.63
C ASN A 171 9.08 18.60 5.86
N SER A 172 8.25 17.60 6.19
CA SER A 172 8.54 16.67 7.27
C SER A 172 9.11 15.35 6.73
N PHE A 173 9.76 14.62 7.59
CA PHE A 173 10.33 13.31 7.26
C PHE A 173 10.14 12.32 8.40
N ASN A 174 10.16 11.05 8.03
CA ASN A 174 10.19 9.93 8.95
C ASN A 174 11.42 9.09 8.69
N VAL A 175 11.96 8.49 9.73
CA VAL A 175 13.05 7.52 9.62
C VAL A 175 12.68 6.30 10.46
N SER A 176 12.78 5.13 9.86
CA SER A 176 12.70 3.86 10.59
C SER A 176 13.90 2.97 10.22
N TYR A 177 14.30 2.13 11.15
CA TYR A 177 15.34 1.15 10.97
C TYR A 177 14.92 -0.19 11.54
N LYS A 178 15.13 -1.25 10.77
CA LYS A 178 14.72 -2.61 11.15
C LYS A 178 13.23 -2.68 11.53
N GLY A 179 12.41 -1.96 10.79
CA GLY A 179 10.96 -1.91 11.00
C GLY A 179 10.50 -1.06 12.18
N LYS A 180 11.42 -0.42 12.94
CA LYS A 180 11.10 0.39 14.12
C LYS A 180 11.29 1.87 13.86
N PRO A 181 10.40 2.74 14.38
CA PRO A 181 10.54 4.18 14.20
C PRO A 181 11.75 4.72 14.97
N ILE A 182 12.52 5.60 14.31
CA ILE A 182 13.60 6.39 14.92
C ILE A 182 13.17 7.84 15.03
N PHE A 183 12.78 8.46 13.92
CA PHE A 183 12.14 9.77 13.86
C PHE A 183 10.77 9.59 13.22
N TYR A 184 9.73 9.96 13.97
CA TYR A 184 8.38 9.67 13.56
C TYR A 184 7.42 10.75 14.04
N PRO A 185 6.48 11.21 13.21
CA PRO A 185 5.45 12.13 13.66
C PRO A 185 4.53 11.46 14.69
N THR A 186 3.86 12.27 15.45
CA THR A 186 2.98 11.78 16.53
C THR A 186 1.79 10.93 16.04
N GLY A 187 1.45 11.00 14.74
CA GLY A 187 0.36 10.23 14.16
C GLY A 187 -1.01 10.54 14.80
N TYR A 188 -1.97 9.70 14.53
CA TYR A 188 -3.29 9.78 15.14
C TYR A 188 -3.24 9.30 16.58
N LYS A 189 -3.61 10.19 17.52
CA LYS A 189 -3.80 9.83 18.93
C LYS A 189 -5.28 9.71 19.23
N VAL A 190 -5.69 8.54 19.65
CA VAL A 190 -7.09 8.24 20.02
C VAL A 190 -7.48 8.76 21.40
N THR A 191 -6.62 9.48 22.09
CA THR A 191 -6.95 9.96 23.44
C THR A 191 -7.59 11.33 23.37
N THR A 192 -8.84 11.40 23.74
CA THR A 192 -9.63 12.64 23.85
C THR A 192 -9.09 13.64 24.88
N SER A 193 -8.07 13.27 25.65
CA SER A 193 -7.41 14.10 26.63
C SER A 193 -6.19 14.86 26.10
N ASP A 194 -5.73 14.53 24.89
CA ASP A 194 -4.53 15.14 24.34
C ASP A 194 -4.86 16.51 23.73
N LYS A 195 -4.47 17.51 24.44
CA LYS A 195 -4.40 18.87 23.90
C LYS A 195 -3.26 18.90 22.88
N HIS A 196 -3.61 19.13 21.65
CA HIS A 196 -2.66 19.43 20.57
C HIS A 196 -2.13 20.86 20.71
#